data_1ca8b393cccad88bb68c7d431b4a3d16
#
_entry.id   1ca8b393cccad88bb68c7d431b4a3d16
#
_cell.length_a   1.000
_cell.length_b   1.000
_cell.length_c   1.000
_cell.angle_alpha   90.00
_cell.angle_beta   90.00
_cell.angle_gamma   90.00
#
_symmetry.space_group_name_H-M   'P 1'
#
loop_
_entity.id
_entity.type
_entity.pdbx_description
1 polymer ?
#
loop_
_entity_poly.entity_id
_entity_poly.type
_entity_poly.pdbx_seq_one_letter_code
_entity_poly.pdbx_strand_id
1 'polypeptide(L)'
;RSRRQRQMCIRDSSDIEKTGDFHCSNKKVNQLQSNITWSQRDNFLDIPTDCPQRDERLGWTGDAQVFSWTAAFNRNTALFYKKWMRDVAAESSLEKGVPHVVPDILDSYSSSAWSDVAVIVPWVVYQIYGDKGILEENWKCMHEWVDYIKNNCGENGLWQSGFQYGDWLALDKEESADRTGATDKYMIANAYYLYV
;
A
#
# COMPACT_ATOMS: atom_id res chain seq x y z
N ARG A 1 35.39 -15.29 5.80
CA ARG A 1 34.80 -14.61 4.62
C ARG A 1 35.23 -13.16 4.62
N SER A 2 35.80 -12.68 3.51
CA SER A 2 36.37 -11.33 3.41
C SER A 2 35.26 -10.26 3.43
N ARG A 3 35.60 -9.04 3.87
CA ARG A 3 34.70 -7.87 3.87
C ARG A 3 34.09 -7.60 2.49
N ARG A 4 34.80 -7.90 1.40
CA ARG A 4 34.33 -7.79 0.01
C ARG A 4 33.16 -8.72 -0.32
N GLN A 5 33.20 -9.97 0.13
CA GLN A 5 32.10 -10.93 -0.11
C GLN A 5 30.84 -10.56 0.65
N ARG A 6 30.94 -9.87 1.80
CA ARG A 6 29.77 -9.36 2.52
C ARG A 6 29.13 -8.17 1.81
N GLN A 7 29.92 -7.29 1.19
CA GLN A 7 29.41 -6.15 0.42
C GLN A 7 28.69 -6.54 -0.86
N MET A 8 29.08 -7.63 -1.51
CA MET A 8 28.43 -8.11 -2.74
C MET A 8 27.03 -8.71 -2.52
N CYS A 9 26.66 -8.99 -1.27
CA CYS A 9 25.36 -9.58 -0.93
C CYS A 9 24.41 -8.56 -0.28
N ILE A 10 24.81 -7.31 -0.11
CA ILE A 10 23.96 -6.27 0.47
C ILE A 10 23.28 -5.52 -0.67
N ARG A 11 21.99 -5.74 -0.81
CA ARG A 11 21.08 -4.86 -1.56
C ARG A 11 20.23 -4.13 -0.54
N ASP A 12 20.34 -2.81 -0.53
CA ASP A 12 19.70 -1.95 0.46
C ASP A 12 18.45 -1.23 -0.08
N SER A 13 18.28 -1.19 -1.38
CA SER A 13 17.11 -0.56 -2.00
C SER A 13 17.05 -0.84 -3.50
N SER A 14 15.87 -0.62 -4.10
CA SER A 14 15.74 -0.46 -5.55
C SER A 14 16.36 0.87 -6.01
N ASP A 15 16.88 0.89 -7.23
CA ASP A 15 17.46 2.10 -7.84
C ASP A 15 16.34 3.03 -8.33
N ILE A 16 15.79 3.82 -7.41
CA ILE A 16 14.69 4.76 -7.65
C ILE A 16 15.24 6.18 -7.50
N GLU A 17 15.19 6.94 -8.58
CA GLU A 17 15.70 8.31 -8.63
C GLU A 17 15.03 9.20 -7.58
N LYS A 18 15.84 9.98 -6.85
CA LYS A 18 15.35 11.04 -5.97
C LYS A 18 14.86 12.22 -6.81
N THR A 19 13.60 12.58 -6.68
CA THR A 19 12.97 13.70 -7.41
C THR A 19 12.50 14.84 -6.51
N GLY A 20 12.26 14.54 -5.24
CA GLY A 20 11.84 15.53 -4.24
C GLY A 20 13.00 16.03 -3.40
N ASP A 21 12.97 17.33 -3.06
CA ASP A 21 13.84 17.92 -2.08
C ASP A 21 13.07 18.89 -1.18
N PHE A 22 13.38 18.85 0.12
CA PHE A 22 12.72 19.69 1.10
C PHE A 22 13.73 20.17 2.13
N HIS A 23 13.72 21.46 2.41
CA HIS A 23 14.49 22.08 3.47
C HIS A 23 13.75 23.29 4.06
N CYS A 24 13.80 23.44 5.36
CA CYS A 24 13.25 24.60 6.08
C CYS A 24 14.16 25.04 7.23
N SER A 25 13.80 26.14 7.89
CA SER A 25 14.56 26.66 9.04
C SER A 25 14.49 25.78 10.30
N ASN A 26 13.51 24.90 10.40
CA ASN A 26 13.35 24.00 11.56
C ASN A 26 14.16 22.72 11.37
N LYS A 27 15.22 22.56 12.15
CA LYS A 27 16.12 21.40 12.11
C LYS A 27 15.41 20.05 12.38
N LYS A 28 14.39 20.04 13.25
CA LYS A 28 13.64 18.80 13.56
C LYS A 28 12.78 18.35 12.38
N VAL A 29 12.20 19.30 11.62
CA VAL A 29 11.42 19.00 10.42
C VAL A 29 12.36 18.50 9.31
N ASN A 30 13.54 19.07 9.15
CA ASN A 30 14.53 18.56 8.20
C ASN A 30 15.01 17.14 8.57
N GLN A 31 15.18 16.87 9.87
CA GLN A 31 15.51 15.51 10.33
C GLN A 31 14.36 14.52 10.05
N LEU A 32 13.10 14.93 10.25
CA LEU A 32 11.94 14.12 9.93
C LEU A 32 11.91 13.77 8.43
N GLN A 33 12.11 14.76 7.55
CA GLN A 33 12.19 14.52 6.11
C GLN A 33 13.33 13.55 5.74
N SER A 34 14.48 13.68 6.36
CA SER A 34 15.58 12.74 6.18
C SER A 34 15.18 11.31 6.60
N ASN A 35 14.54 11.17 7.75
CA ASN A 35 14.08 9.87 8.23
C ASN A 35 13.05 9.23 7.29
N ILE A 36 12.08 10.01 6.78
CA ILE A 36 11.09 9.54 5.81
C ILE A 36 11.78 9.03 4.53
N THR A 37 12.75 9.79 4.02
CA THR A 37 13.48 9.42 2.79
C THR A 37 14.29 8.13 2.97
N TRP A 38 14.92 7.94 4.12
CA TRP A 38 15.64 6.71 4.45
C TRP A 38 14.70 5.53 4.66
N SER A 39 13.59 5.73 5.40
CA SER A 39 12.58 4.71 5.62
C SER A 39 11.99 4.22 4.29
N GLN A 40 11.66 5.13 3.37
CA GLN A 40 11.22 4.74 2.03
C GLN A 40 12.27 3.90 1.31
N ARG A 41 13.55 4.30 1.36
CA ARG A 41 14.64 3.58 0.71
C ARG A 41 14.77 2.16 1.24
N ASP A 42 14.74 2.01 2.56
CA ASP A 42 14.93 0.73 3.23
C ASP A 42 13.76 -0.24 3.00
N ASN A 43 12.57 0.30 2.73
CA ASN A 43 11.36 -0.49 2.46
C ASN A 43 11.07 -0.72 0.97
N PHE A 44 11.72 0.01 0.06
CA PHE A 44 11.50 -0.13 -1.37
C PHE A 44 12.61 -1.00 -2.01
N LEU A 45 12.52 -2.30 -1.76
CA LEU A 45 13.42 -3.29 -2.32
C LEU A 45 12.59 -4.33 -3.08
N ASP A 46 12.40 -4.12 -4.37
CA ASP A 46 11.59 -4.93 -5.28
C ASP A 46 10.08 -4.84 -5.06
N ILE A 47 9.63 -4.83 -3.83
CA ILE A 47 8.25 -4.59 -3.38
C ILE A 47 8.23 -3.51 -2.29
N PRO A 48 7.09 -2.81 -2.07
CA PRO A 48 6.95 -1.88 -0.96
C PRO A 48 6.66 -2.65 0.34
N THR A 49 7.69 -2.85 1.17
CA THR A 49 7.52 -3.54 2.45
C THR A 49 7.06 -2.58 3.56
N ASP A 50 6.39 -3.11 4.57
CA ASP A 50 5.90 -2.36 5.73
C ASP A 50 7.02 -1.94 6.67
N CYS A 51 8.04 -2.77 6.83
CA CYS A 51 9.14 -2.55 7.76
C CYS A 51 10.44 -3.24 7.33
N PRO A 52 11.64 -2.63 7.55
CA PRO A 52 12.90 -3.24 7.20
C PRO A 52 13.58 -3.97 8.37
N GLN A 53 13.15 -3.76 9.62
CA GLN A 53 13.92 -4.05 10.83
C GLN A 53 13.45 -5.26 11.64
N ARG A 54 12.34 -5.89 11.30
CA ARG A 54 11.78 -7.04 12.04
C ARG A 54 11.39 -8.19 11.10
N ASP A 55 11.03 -9.33 11.65
CA ASP A 55 10.67 -10.55 10.90
C ASP A 55 9.24 -10.50 10.33
N GLU A 56 8.87 -9.40 9.73
CA GLU A 56 7.66 -9.22 8.96
C GLU A 56 8.04 -8.91 7.51
N ARG A 57 8.35 -7.67 7.17
CA ARG A 57 8.90 -7.25 5.87
C ARG A 57 8.07 -7.77 4.69
N LEU A 58 6.76 -7.56 4.78
CA LEU A 58 5.80 -8.00 3.77
C LEU A 58 5.33 -6.82 2.92
N GLY A 59 4.88 -7.10 1.71
CA GLY A 59 4.29 -6.13 0.80
C GLY A 59 2.84 -5.80 1.19
N TRP A 60 2.64 -5.22 2.36
CA TRP A 60 1.32 -4.82 2.85
C TRP A 60 0.68 -3.77 1.95
N THR A 61 -0.50 -4.11 1.43
CA THR A 61 -1.19 -3.30 0.43
C THR A 61 -1.78 -2.01 1.04
N GLY A 62 -2.23 -2.05 2.28
CA GLY A 62 -2.70 -0.87 3.01
C GLY A 62 -1.61 0.17 3.20
N ASP A 63 -0.44 -0.26 3.68
CA ASP A 63 0.73 0.61 3.87
C ASP A 63 1.19 1.23 2.56
N ALA A 64 1.31 0.42 1.52
CA ALA A 64 1.74 0.86 0.21
C ALA A 64 0.79 1.90 -0.40
N GLN A 65 -0.53 1.68 -0.32
CA GLN A 65 -1.50 2.61 -0.90
C GLN A 65 -1.53 3.96 -0.17
N VAL A 66 -1.50 3.96 1.17
CA VAL A 66 -1.48 5.21 1.96
C VAL A 66 -0.20 6.00 1.70
N PHE A 67 0.93 5.32 1.57
CA PHE A 67 2.23 5.97 1.37
C PHE A 67 2.47 6.40 -0.09
N SER A 68 1.69 5.94 -1.06
CA SER A 68 1.95 6.10 -2.50
C SER A 68 2.17 7.56 -2.94
N TRP A 69 1.36 8.50 -2.45
CA TRP A 69 1.54 9.92 -2.70
C TRP A 69 2.86 10.45 -2.13
N THR A 70 3.16 10.15 -0.88
CA THR A 70 4.39 10.57 -0.21
C THR A 70 5.61 9.98 -0.91
N ALA A 71 5.54 8.72 -1.30
CA ALA A 71 6.60 8.05 -2.03
C ALA A 71 6.95 8.77 -3.34
N ALA A 72 5.91 9.18 -4.08
CA ALA A 72 6.07 9.86 -5.36
C ALA A 72 6.59 11.31 -5.22
N PHE A 73 6.34 12.00 -4.11
CA PHE A 73 6.96 13.29 -3.83
C PHE A 73 8.47 13.18 -3.58
N ASN A 74 8.92 12.10 -2.98
CA ASN A 74 10.33 11.91 -2.64
C ASN A 74 11.15 11.35 -3.80
N ARG A 75 10.56 10.44 -4.58
CA ARG A 75 11.26 9.67 -5.61
C ARG A 75 10.38 9.39 -6.81
N ASN A 76 11.01 9.12 -7.97
CA ASN A 76 10.27 8.67 -9.15
C ASN A 76 9.86 7.20 -9.00
N THR A 77 8.69 6.98 -8.46
CA THR A 77 8.17 5.63 -8.15
C THR A 77 7.33 5.01 -9.27
N ALA A 78 7.21 5.65 -10.43
CA ALA A 78 6.33 5.20 -11.51
C ALA A 78 6.58 3.74 -11.92
N LEU A 79 7.83 3.40 -12.27
CA LEU A 79 8.19 2.04 -12.69
C LEU A 79 8.12 1.03 -11.55
N PHE A 80 8.45 1.45 -10.32
CA PHE A 80 8.39 0.61 -9.14
C PHE A 80 6.96 0.16 -8.86
N TYR A 81 6.02 1.11 -8.80
CA TYR A 81 4.60 0.77 -8.62
C TYR A 81 4.01 0.06 -9.83
N LYS A 82 4.39 0.42 -11.05
CA LYS A 82 3.92 -0.27 -12.26
C LYS A 82 4.32 -1.76 -12.25
N LYS A 83 5.55 -2.08 -11.82
CA LYS A 83 5.97 -3.47 -11.62
C LYS A 83 5.15 -4.17 -10.55
N TRP A 84 5.05 -3.56 -9.37
CA TRP A 84 4.36 -4.18 -8.24
C TRP A 84 2.85 -4.34 -8.47
N MET A 85 2.21 -3.40 -9.18
CA MET A 85 0.79 -3.53 -9.55
C MET A 85 0.51 -4.70 -10.51
N ARG A 86 1.49 -5.13 -11.30
CA ARG A 86 1.38 -6.38 -12.07
C ARG A 86 1.36 -7.60 -11.14
N ASP A 87 2.16 -7.58 -10.09
CA ASP A 87 2.15 -8.65 -9.08
C ASP A 87 0.80 -8.67 -8.35
N VAL A 88 0.28 -7.50 -7.94
CA VAL A 88 -1.06 -7.36 -7.35
C VAL A 88 -2.13 -7.93 -8.28
N ALA A 89 -2.12 -7.56 -9.55
CA ALA A 89 -3.09 -8.04 -10.53
C ALA A 89 -2.99 -9.55 -10.77
N ALA A 90 -1.79 -10.13 -10.72
CA ALA A 90 -1.57 -11.56 -10.92
C ALA A 90 -2.11 -12.41 -9.75
N GLU A 91 -2.13 -11.87 -8.54
CA GLU A 91 -2.60 -12.56 -7.33
C GLU A 91 -4.05 -12.23 -6.96
N SER A 92 -4.67 -11.29 -7.68
CA SER A 92 -6.06 -10.89 -7.47
C SER A 92 -7.03 -11.75 -8.27
N SER A 93 -8.24 -11.92 -7.78
CA SER A 93 -9.33 -12.58 -8.52
C SER A 93 -10.70 -12.06 -8.08
N LEU A 94 -11.70 -12.23 -8.95
CA LEU A 94 -13.09 -11.88 -8.61
C LEU A 94 -13.64 -12.70 -7.43
N GLU A 95 -13.13 -13.90 -7.20
CA GLU A 95 -13.57 -14.79 -6.13
C GLU A 95 -12.93 -14.44 -4.77
N LYS A 96 -11.61 -14.18 -4.77
CA LYS A 96 -10.85 -13.93 -3.54
C LYS A 96 -10.66 -12.43 -3.25
N GLY A 97 -10.84 -11.57 -4.26
CA GLY A 97 -10.52 -10.15 -4.20
C GLY A 97 -9.02 -9.91 -4.34
N VAL A 98 -8.51 -8.91 -3.63
CA VAL A 98 -7.10 -8.48 -3.64
C VAL A 98 -6.48 -8.82 -2.28
N PRO A 99 -5.38 -9.57 -2.23
CA PRO A 99 -4.78 -9.98 -0.96
C PRO A 99 -4.22 -8.79 -0.16
N HIS A 100 -4.12 -8.96 1.16
CA HIS A 100 -3.58 -7.92 2.05
C HIS A 100 -2.08 -7.73 1.93
N VAL A 101 -1.36 -8.75 1.47
CA VAL A 101 0.08 -8.70 1.18
C VAL A 101 0.36 -9.22 -0.22
N VAL A 102 1.32 -8.64 -0.91
CA VAL A 102 1.75 -9.10 -2.23
C VAL A 102 3.29 -9.17 -2.28
N PRO A 103 3.87 -10.35 -2.49
CA PRO A 103 3.25 -11.67 -2.73
C PRO A 103 2.40 -12.19 -1.58
N ASP A 104 1.30 -12.91 -1.89
CA ASP A 104 0.36 -13.43 -0.89
C ASP A 104 0.88 -14.71 -0.21
N ILE A 105 1.73 -14.53 0.78
CA ILE A 105 2.27 -15.62 1.60
C ILE A 105 1.42 -15.92 2.84
N LEU A 106 0.36 -15.15 3.07
CA LEU A 106 -0.53 -15.30 4.22
C LEU A 106 -1.84 -16.02 3.89
N ASP A 107 -2.11 -16.25 2.58
CA ASP A 107 -3.41 -16.72 2.07
C ASP A 107 -4.56 -15.89 2.67
N SER A 108 -4.41 -14.58 2.58
CA SER A 108 -5.23 -13.61 3.29
C SER A 108 -6.53 -13.31 2.54
N TYR A 109 -7.55 -12.92 3.30
CA TYR A 109 -8.80 -12.41 2.75
C TYR A 109 -8.62 -10.96 2.28
N SER A 110 -9.64 -10.46 1.57
CA SER A 110 -9.71 -9.06 1.14
C SER A 110 -10.46 -8.19 2.12
N SER A 111 -10.08 -6.93 2.23
CA SER A 111 -10.79 -5.92 3.03
C SER A 111 -10.60 -4.54 2.41
N SER A 112 -11.51 -3.63 2.76
CA SER A 112 -11.37 -2.22 2.39
C SER A 112 -10.08 -1.61 2.97
N ALA A 113 -9.66 -0.49 2.44
CA ALA A 113 -8.44 0.25 2.76
C ALA A 113 -7.14 -0.49 2.37
N TRP A 114 -7.04 -1.80 2.50
CA TRP A 114 -5.92 -2.60 2.03
C TRP A 114 -6.05 -2.97 0.56
N SER A 115 -7.11 -3.68 0.25
CA SER A 115 -7.35 -4.19 -1.12
C SER A 115 -7.71 -3.11 -2.13
N ASP A 116 -8.11 -1.94 -1.68
CA ASP A 116 -8.33 -0.74 -2.51
C ASP A 116 -7.05 -0.26 -3.22
N VAL A 117 -5.89 -0.81 -2.85
CA VAL A 117 -4.62 -0.63 -3.56
C VAL A 117 -4.76 -0.87 -5.06
N ALA A 118 -5.63 -1.81 -5.47
CA ALA A 118 -5.89 -2.15 -6.87
C ALA A 118 -6.35 -0.94 -7.70
N VAL A 119 -7.06 0.01 -7.08
CA VAL A 119 -7.56 1.23 -7.73
C VAL A 119 -6.70 2.44 -7.36
N ILE A 120 -6.39 2.60 -6.07
CA ILE A 120 -5.76 3.83 -5.56
C ILE A 120 -4.35 4.02 -6.10
N VAL A 121 -3.50 2.98 -6.10
CA VAL A 121 -2.11 3.13 -6.55
C VAL A 121 -2.02 3.42 -8.05
N PRO A 122 -2.71 2.70 -8.96
CA PRO A 122 -2.75 3.08 -10.38
C PRO A 122 -3.26 4.52 -10.60
N TRP A 123 -4.26 4.94 -9.83
CA TRP A 123 -4.79 6.30 -9.92
C TRP A 123 -3.77 7.35 -9.46
N VAL A 124 -3.06 7.11 -8.37
CA VAL A 124 -1.99 8.00 -7.86
C VAL A 124 -0.87 8.13 -8.89
N VAL A 125 -0.41 7.02 -9.48
CA VAL A 125 0.64 7.04 -10.51
C VAL A 125 0.16 7.82 -11.74
N TYR A 126 -1.07 7.62 -12.18
CA TYR A 126 -1.66 8.40 -13.27
C TYR A 126 -1.71 9.91 -12.93
N GLN A 127 -2.17 10.28 -11.74
CA GLN A 127 -2.28 11.68 -11.31
C GLN A 127 -0.93 12.39 -11.28
N ILE A 128 0.12 11.72 -10.87
CA ILE A 128 1.44 12.33 -10.67
C ILE A 128 2.25 12.33 -11.96
N TYR A 129 2.22 11.23 -12.72
CA TYR A 129 3.10 11.03 -13.86
C TYR A 129 2.39 11.11 -15.22
N GLY A 130 1.06 11.18 -15.24
CA GLY A 130 0.27 11.17 -16.49
C GLY A 130 0.30 9.84 -17.23
N ASP A 131 0.78 8.76 -16.61
CA ASP A 131 0.88 7.42 -17.23
C ASP A 131 -0.48 6.75 -17.30
N LYS A 132 -1.17 6.89 -18.43
CA LYS A 132 -2.43 6.18 -18.70
C LYS A 132 -2.23 4.67 -18.86
N GLY A 133 -1.04 4.24 -19.25
CA GLY A 133 -0.74 2.83 -19.46
C GLY A 133 -0.88 2.00 -18.18
N ILE A 134 -0.64 2.58 -17.00
CA ILE A 134 -0.86 1.86 -15.74
C ILE A 134 -2.35 1.58 -15.49
N LEU A 135 -3.24 2.52 -15.87
CA LEU A 135 -4.69 2.32 -15.76
C LEU A 135 -5.17 1.25 -16.73
N GLU A 136 -4.67 1.27 -17.97
CA GLU A 136 -5.02 0.29 -19.01
C GLU A 136 -4.54 -1.11 -18.61
N GLU A 137 -3.29 -1.25 -18.14
CA GLU A 137 -2.72 -2.52 -17.70
C GLU A 137 -3.46 -3.12 -16.50
N ASN A 138 -3.97 -2.30 -15.59
CA ASN A 138 -4.62 -2.75 -14.35
C ASN A 138 -6.16 -2.70 -14.42
N TRP A 139 -6.75 -2.27 -15.52
CA TRP A 139 -8.20 -2.07 -15.66
C TRP A 139 -9.01 -3.29 -15.21
N LYS A 140 -8.59 -4.48 -15.62
CA LYS A 140 -9.26 -5.72 -15.21
C LYS A 140 -9.25 -5.88 -13.69
N CYS A 141 -8.08 -5.75 -13.05
CA CYS A 141 -7.94 -5.89 -11.60
C CYS A 141 -8.76 -4.83 -10.84
N MET A 142 -8.74 -3.58 -11.32
CA MET A 142 -9.53 -2.48 -10.75
C MET A 142 -11.04 -2.81 -10.81
N HIS A 143 -11.51 -3.25 -11.96
CA HIS A 143 -12.93 -3.58 -12.17
C HIS A 143 -13.36 -4.79 -11.35
N GLU A 144 -12.57 -5.86 -11.34
CA GLU A 144 -12.84 -7.08 -10.56
C GLU A 144 -12.87 -6.78 -9.05
N TRP A 145 -12.04 -5.84 -8.57
CA TRP A 145 -12.08 -5.42 -7.16
C TRP A 145 -13.40 -4.71 -6.82
N VAL A 146 -13.85 -3.77 -7.63
CA VAL A 146 -15.13 -3.08 -7.41
C VAL A 146 -16.30 -4.07 -7.50
N ASP A 147 -16.27 -5.00 -8.43
CA ASP A 147 -17.29 -6.07 -8.53
C ASP A 147 -17.24 -7.01 -7.31
N TYR A 148 -16.05 -7.33 -6.80
CA TYR A 148 -15.91 -8.09 -5.55
C TYR A 148 -16.62 -7.38 -4.39
N ILE A 149 -16.37 -6.08 -4.20
CA ILE A 149 -17.06 -5.31 -3.15
C ILE A 149 -18.58 -5.37 -3.36
N LYS A 150 -19.04 -5.08 -4.57
CA LYS A 150 -20.46 -5.10 -4.93
C LYS A 150 -21.12 -6.45 -4.62
N ASN A 151 -20.45 -7.55 -4.94
CA ASN A 151 -20.94 -8.91 -4.70
C ASN A 151 -20.98 -9.28 -3.20
N ASN A 152 -20.22 -8.57 -2.36
CA ASN A 152 -20.21 -8.74 -0.91
C ASN A 152 -21.13 -7.74 -0.18
N CYS A 153 -21.77 -6.82 -0.90
CA CYS A 153 -22.78 -5.93 -0.34
C CYS A 153 -24.10 -6.64 -0.08
N GLY A 154 -24.81 -6.24 0.96
CA GLY A 154 -26.19 -6.67 1.21
C GLY A 154 -27.19 -6.07 0.22
N GLU A 155 -28.47 -6.43 0.38
CA GLU A 155 -29.57 -5.88 -0.47
C GLU A 155 -29.67 -4.35 -0.43
N ASN A 156 -29.18 -3.72 0.64
CA ASN A 156 -29.11 -2.26 0.80
C ASN A 156 -27.94 -1.60 0.05
N GLY A 157 -27.12 -2.38 -0.67
CA GLY A 157 -25.94 -1.90 -1.38
C GLY A 157 -24.75 -1.54 -0.50
N LEU A 158 -24.77 -1.91 0.78
CA LEU A 158 -23.69 -1.62 1.72
C LEU A 158 -22.87 -2.89 2.04
N TRP A 159 -21.55 -2.73 2.12
CA TRP A 159 -20.66 -3.80 2.57
C TRP A 159 -20.62 -3.82 4.11
N GLN A 160 -21.31 -4.76 4.71
CA GLN A 160 -21.51 -4.89 6.16
C GLN A 160 -21.14 -6.28 6.70
N SER A 161 -20.27 -7.00 5.98
CA SER A 161 -19.89 -8.38 6.31
C SER A 161 -18.40 -8.61 6.16
N GLY A 162 -17.92 -9.73 6.67
CA GLY A 162 -16.53 -10.15 6.53
C GLY A 162 -15.57 -9.42 7.46
N PHE A 163 -14.29 -9.73 7.27
CA PHE A 163 -13.20 -9.10 8.00
C PHE A 163 -12.91 -7.70 7.46
N GLN A 164 -12.72 -6.73 8.35
CA GLN A 164 -12.29 -5.37 8.04
C GLN A 164 -11.33 -4.89 9.12
N TYR A 165 -10.22 -4.28 8.73
CA TYR A 165 -9.28 -3.68 9.66
C TYR A 165 -9.84 -2.43 10.35
N GLY A 166 -10.75 -1.71 9.69
CA GLY A 166 -11.27 -0.44 10.21
C GLY A 166 -10.18 0.63 10.35
N ASP A 167 -10.31 1.46 11.36
CA ASP A 167 -9.28 2.45 11.74
C ASP A 167 -8.19 1.74 12.56
N TRP A 168 -7.26 1.12 11.83
CA TRP A 168 -6.26 0.22 12.38
C TRP A 168 -5.22 0.97 13.22
N LEU A 169 -4.94 0.47 14.42
CA LEU A 169 -4.00 1.05 15.38
C LEU A 169 -4.34 2.48 15.81
N ALA A 170 -5.61 2.87 15.77
CA ALA A 170 -6.05 4.14 16.32
C ALA A 170 -5.77 4.23 17.83
N LEU A 171 -5.42 5.44 18.30
CA LEU A 171 -5.05 5.70 19.68
C LEU A 171 -6.20 6.29 20.51
N ASP A 172 -7.44 6.15 20.04
CA ASP A 172 -8.66 6.74 20.60
C ASP A 172 -9.42 5.78 21.53
N LYS A 173 -8.94 4.54 21.67
CA LYS A 173 -9.45 3.56 22.63
C LYS A 173 -8.40 3.23 23.68
N GLU A 174 -8.87 2.92 24.91
CA GLU A 174 -8.03 2.29 25.93
C GLU A 174 -7.51 0.93 25.40
N GLU A 175 -6.35 0.49 25.93
CA GLU A 175 -5.71 -0.78 25.54
C GLU A 175 -6.71 -1.94 25.58
N SER A 176 -7.37 -2.20 24.46
CA SER A 176 -8.21 -3.37 24.26
C SER A 176 -7.49 -4.37 23.35
N ALA A 177 -7.85 -5.63 23.44
CA ALA A 177 -7.37 -6.67 22.52
C ALA A 177 -7.73 -6.38 21.06
N ASP A 178 -8.69 -5.49 20.83
CA ASP A 178 -9.11 -4.98 19.52
C ASP A 178 -8.30 -3.74 19.15
N ARG A 179 -7.46 -3.85 18.13
CA ARG A 179 -6.59 -2.78 17.61
C ARG A 179 -7.30 -1.80 16.69
N THR A 180 -8.62 -1.91 16.52
CA THR A 180 -9.42 -1.00 15.69
C THR A 180 -9.84 0.24 16.50
N GLY A 181 -9.94 1.39 15.83
CA GLY A 181 -10.42 2.63 16.42
C GLY A 181 -11.90 2.63 16.79
N ALA A 182 -12.40 3.76 17.30
CA ALA A 182 -13.79 3.94 17.69
C ALA A 182 -14.74 4.02 16.48
N THR A 183 -14.23 4.38 15.30
CA THR A 183 -15.04 4.48 14.07
C THR A 183 -15.50 3.08 13.64
N ASP A 184 -16.78 2.95 13.30
CA ASP A 184 -17.33 1.69 12.80
C ASP A 184 -16.59 1.24 11.53
N LYS A 185 -16.09 0.01 11.55
CA LYS A 185 -15.27 -0.54 10.46
C LYS A 185 -16.02 -0.68 9.13
N TYR A 186 -17.32 -0.87 9.17
CA TYR A 186 -18.13 -0.94 7.95
C TYR A 186 -18.48 0.45 7.40
N MET A 187 -18.53 1.48 8.26
CA MET A 187 -18.57 2.86 7.79
C MET A 187 -17.32 3.18 6.98
N ILE A 188 -16.13 2.80 7.47
CA ILE A 188 -14.89 2.97 6.75
C ILE A 188 -14.89 2.19 5.44
N ALA A 189 -15.33 0.93 5.46
CA ALA A 189 -15.41 0.09 4.26
C ALA A 189 -16.27 0.72 3.16
N ASN A 190 -17.43 1.28 3.53
CA ASN A 190 -18.33 1.92 2.57
C ASN A 190 -17.82 3.29 2.11
N ALA A 191 -17.04 4.01 2.94
CA ALA A 191 -16.38 5.23 2.52
C ALA A 191 -15.31 4.94 1.44
N TYR A 192 -14.52 3.88 1.60
CA TYR A 192 -13.57 3.41 0.58
C TYR A 192 -14.29 2.92 -0.69
N TYR A 193 -15.38 2.16 -0.55
CA TYR A 193 -16.18 1.72 -1.70
C TYR A 193 -16.74 2.88 -2.53
N LEU A 194 -17.10 3.97 -1.87
CA LEU A 194 -17.53 5.19 -2.56
C LEU A 194 -16.36 5.93 -3.23
N TYR A 195 -15.14 5.77 -2.69
CA TYR A 195 -13.95 6.45 -3.17
C TYR A 195 -13.32 5.78 -4.40
N VAL A 196 -13.40 4.46 -4.52
CA VAL A 196 -12.82 3.67 -5.60
C VAL A 196 -13.86 3.34 -6.68
#